data_af9526a6d5d3acc4ba084271c0b33184
#
_entry.id   af9526a6d5d3acc4ba084271c0b33184
#
_cell.length_a   1.000
_cell.length_b   1.000
_cell.length_c   1.000
_cell.angle_alpha   90.00
_cell.angle_beta   90.00
_cell.angle_gamma   90.00
#
_symmetry.space_group_name_H-M   'P 1'
#
loop_
_entity.id
_entity.type
_entity.pdbx_description
1 polymer ?
#
loop_
_entity_poly.entity_id
_entity_poly.type
_entity_poly.pdbx_seq_one_letter_code
_entity_poly.pdbx_strand_id
1 'polypeptide(L)'
;MQLDSRSKRRSLSMRALVFLCAQLTCVNAYSEQSAVISVYHHVSTSTPASTSLSPEAFRAHLRFLAENDFTVLPVTEIIGELNRGGELPNKLVAITFDDGYESIYSTAFPLLQEFGFPFTVFISTGPIDRQQKGYMTWEQLALLRDAGVIIGNHGTEHKSMLEQSLDQARADIRNAQSRITAELGPQPHLFAYPYGEYSNASKQLIAELGYIGFAQSSGATGPTTDQTALPRFPLAGIYAGLEGAALKYSTLAFDAEMRAPESAETSLSAPSATIRFGAGAYSRARIACFDEGEPMKIAWKGTAEGSDEATITTTQRERGRRWNYVCTAPHRDQNRYFWFSQPWFDSSKPL
;
A
#
# COMPACT_ATOMS: atom_id res chain seq x y z
N MET A 1 -97.80 -20.17 -28.70
CA MET A 1 -96.59 -20.00 -29.57
C MET A 1 -95.45 -19.73 -28.65
N GLN A 2 -94.71 -20.77 -28.38
CA GLN A 2 -93.63 -20.84 -27.41
C GLN A 2 -92.31 -20.42 -28.07
N LEU A 3 -91.49 -19.65 -27.35
CA LEU A 3 -90.10 -19.47 -27.69
C LEU A 3 -89.27 -19.78 -26.48
N ASP A 4 -88.53 -20.85 -26.60
CA ASP A 4 -87.63 -21.41 -25.66
C ASP A 4 -86.30 -20.64 -25.74
N SER A 5 -85.78 -20.12 -24.61
CA SER A 5 -84.43 -19.46 -24.54
C SER A 5 -83.50 -20.21 -23.61
N ARG A 6 -82.69 -21.09 -24.16
CA ARG A 6 -81.60 -21.77 -23.48
C ARG A 6 -80.40 -20.83 -23.33
N SER A 7 -80.13 -20.41 -22.09
CA SER A 7 -78.92 -19.72 -21.67
C SER A 7 -77.75 -20.71 -21.57
N LYS A 8 -76.74 -20.48 -22.41
CA LYS A 8 -75.43 -21.17 -22.29
C LYS A 8 -74.54 -20.43 -21.28
N ARG A 9 -74.35 -20.99 -20.13
CA ARG A 9 -73.28 -20.55 -19.20
C ARG A 9 -71.93 -20.95 -19.79
N ARG A 10 -71.08 -19.94 -20.07
CA ARG A 10 -69.64 -20.09 -20.38
C ARG A 10 -68.90 -20.12 -19.06
N SER A 11 -68.22 -21.22 -18.75
CA SER A 11 -67.27 -21.31 -17.65
C SER A 11 -65.98 -20.56 -18.01
N LEU A 12 -65.65 -19.52 -17.30
CA LEU A 12 -64.34 -18.90 -17.35
C LEU A 12 -63.37 -19.77 -16.53
N SER A 13 -62.46 -20.44 -17.20
CA SER A 13 -61.32 -21.06 -16.58
C SER A 13 -60.28 -19.96 -16.21
N MET A 14 -60.16 -19.68 -14.92
CA MET A 14 -59.18 -18.79 -14.33
C MET A 14 -57.81 -19.49 -14.38
N ARG A 15 -57.00 -19.17 -15.37
CA ARG A 15 -55.59 -19.59 -15.40
C ARG A 15 -54.83 -18.72 -14.40
N ALA A 16 -54.48 -19.28 -13.26
CA ALA A 16 -53.56 -18.69 -12.32
C ALA A 16 -52.18 -18.55 -12.96
N LEU A 17 -51.78 -17.33 -13.25
CA LEU A 17 -50.41 -16.99 -13.67
C LEU A 17 -49.54 -16.92 -12.42
N VAL A 18 -48.81 -17.97 -12.15
CA VAL A 18 -47.78 -18.00 -11.09
C VAL A 18 -46.62 -17.16 -11.58
N PHE A 19 -46.51 -15.91 -11.13
CA PHE A 19 -45.29 -15.11 -11.27
C PHE A 19 -44.23 -15.68 -10.32
N LEU A 20 -43.32 -16.44 -10.89
CA LEU A 20 -42.09 -16.84 -10.21
C LEU A 20 -41.19 -15.60 -10.15
N CYS A 21 -41.27 -14.83 -9.07
CA CYS A 21 -40.27 -13.81 -8.75
C CYS A 21 -38.95 -14.54 -8.45
N ALA A 22 -38.12 -14.68 -9.47
CA ALA A 22 -36.71 -14.97 -9.25
C ALA A 22 -36.12 -13.78 -8.48
N GLN A 23 -35.98 -13.92 -7.16
CA GLN A 23 -35.14 -13.02 -6.37
C GLN A 23 -33.71 -13.27 -6.86
N LEU A 24 -33.24 -12.41 -7.79
CA LEU A 24 -31.83 -12.22 -7.98
C LEU A 24 -31.31 -11.66 -6.66
N THR A 25 -30.79 -12.52 -5.82
CA THR A 25 -29.84 -12.11 -4.80
C THR A 25 -28.65 -11.53 -5.57
N CYS A 26 -28.61 -10.21 -5.73
CA CYS A 26 -27.35 -9.52 -5.99
C CYS A 26 -26.44 -9.91 -4.84
N VAL A 27 -25.63 -10.94 -5.04
CA VAL A 27 -24.40 -11.12 -4.29
C VAL A 27 -23.63 -9.85 -4.66
N ASN A 28 -23.65 -8.84 -3.79
CA ASN A 28 -22.66 -7.79 -3.85
C ASN A 28 -21.31 -8.50 -3.78
N ALA A 29 -20.73 -8.79 -4.93
CA ALA A 29 -19.32 -9.03 -5.00
C ALA A 29 -18.71 -7.73 -4.45
N TYR A 30 -18.30 -7.74 -3.18
CA TYR A 30 -17.41 -6.73 -2.67
C TYR A 30 -16.20 -6.77 -3.60
N SER A 31 -16.17 -5.85 -4.54
CA SER A 31 -14.95 -5.56 -5.28
C SER A 31 -13.94 -5.22 -4.21
N GLU A 32 -12.94 -6.08 -4.06
CA GLU A 32 -11.90 -5.88 -3.06
C GLU A 32 -11.06 -4.70 -3.52
N GLN A 33 -11.49 -3.50 -3.13
CA GLN A 33 -10.83 -2.24 -3.43
C GLN A 33 -9.42 -2.30 -2.87
N SER A 34 -8.45 -2.64 -3.72
CA SER A 34 -7.09 -2.92 -3.29
C SER A 34 -6.07 -2.50 -4.34
N ALA A 35 -5.02 -1.83 -3.90
CA ALA A 35 -3.87 -1.48 -4.71
C ALA A 35 -2.58 -1.85 -4.00
N VAL A 36 -1.56 -2.24 -4.75
CA VAL A 36 -0.21 -2.45 -4.25
C VAL A 36 0.65 -1.25 -4.62
N ILE A 37 1.35 -0.68 -3.65
CA ILE A 37 2.36 0.35 -3.89
C ILE A 37 3.73 -0.31 -3.70
N SER A 38 4.54 -0.33 -4.75
CA SER A 38 5.92 -0.83 -4.69
C SER A 38 6.90 0.31 -4.42
N VAL A 39 7.96 0.04 -3.67
CA VAL A 39 9.06 0.98 -3.47
C VAL A 39 10.39 0.38 -3.92
N TYR A 40 11.10 1.16 -4.72
CA TYR A 40 12.46 0.93 -5.21
C TYR A 40 13.36 2.08 -4.79
N HIS A 41 14.68 1.90 -4.89
CA HIS A 41 15.66 2.96 -4.66
C HIS A 41 16.63 3.04 -5.83
N HIS A 42 17.49 2.04 -6.01
CA HIS A 42 18.41 1.98 -7.15
C HIS A 42 18.00 0.91 -8.18
N VAL A 43 18.11 1.24 -9.46
CA VAL A 43 18.10 0.25 -10.55
C VAL A 43 19.51 0.19 -11.14
N SER A 44 20.36 -0.62 -10.51
CA SER A 44 21.80 -0.64 -10.77
C SER A 44 22.42 -1.93 -10.22
N THR A 45 23.56 -2.31 -10.79
CA THR A 45 24.43 -3.40 -10.29
C THR A 45 25.66 -2.90 -9.54
N SER A 46 25.88 -1.57 -9.49
CA SER A 46 27.06 -0.93 -8.90
C SER A 46 26.79 -0.16 -7.60
N THR A 47 25.58 -0.26 -7.06
CA THR A 47 25.11 0.40 -5.83
C THR A 47 24.88 -0.62 -4.71
N PRO A 48 24.68 -0.21 -3.44
CA PRO A 48 24.53 -1.16 -2.32
C PRO A 48 23.44 -2.19 -2.57
N ALA A 49 23.76 -3.47 -2.46
CA ALA A 49 22.85 -4.56 -2.79
C ALA A 49 21.53 -4.53 -2.00
N SER A 50 21.54 -4.03 -0.75
CA SER A 50 20.35 -3.95 0.12
C SER A 50 19.24 -3.04 -0.43
N THR A 51 19.59 -2.01 -1.23
CA THR A 51 18.68 -1.01 -1.79
C THR A 51 18.59 -1.05 -3.31
N SER A 52 19.22 -2.05 -3.94
CA SER A 52 19.33 -2.14 -5.40
C SER A 52 18.67 -3.39 -5.95
N LEU A 53 18.25 -3.28 -7.20
CA LEU A 53 18.01 -4.42 -8.07
C LEU A 53 18.66 -4.16 -9.43
N SER A 54 19.00 -5.24 -10.17
CA SER A 54 19.60 -5.06 -11.49
C SER A 54 18.59 -4.54 -12.51
N PRO A 55 19.04 -3.88 -13.59
CA PRO A 55 18.15 -3.46 -14.69
C PRO A 55 17.35 -4.62 -15.28
N GLU A 56 17.96 -5.81 -15.37
CA GLU A 56 17.31 -7.04 -15.87
C GLU A 56 16.18 -7.49 -14.93
N ALA A 57 16.43 -7.48 -13.62
CA ALA A 57 15.40 -7.82 -12.62
C ALA A 57 14.26 -6.79 -12.63
N PHE A 58 14.58 -5.50 -12.74
CA PHE A 58 13.55 -4.45 -12.85
C PHE A 58 12.72 -4.64 -14.11
N ARG A 59 13.34 -4.86 -15.27
CA ARG A 59 12.63 -5.16 -16.53
C ARG A 59 11.74 -6.41 -16.40
N ALA A 60 12.18 -7.44 -15.67
CA ALA A 60 11.38 -8.64 -15.42
C ALA A 60 10.14 -8.32 -14.58
N HIS A 61 10.25 -7.43 -13.58
CA HIS A 61 9.09 -6.95 -12.81
C HIS A 61 8.09 -6.20 -13.70
N LEU A 62 8.56 -5.26 -14.54
CA LEU A 62 7.68 -4.50 -15.45
C LEU A 62 6.99 -5.41 -16.46
N ARG A 63 7.74 -6.37 -17.04
CA ARG A 63 7.19 -7.37 -17.95
C ARG A 63 6.12 -8.21 -17.28
N PHE A 64 6.36 -8.67 -16.04
CA PHE A 64 5.38 -9.44 -15.28
C PHE A 64 4.08 -8.66 -15.11
N LEU A 65 4.15 -7.37 -14.76
CA LEU A 65 2.96 -6.51 -14.65
C LEU A 65 2.22 -6.42 -15.98
N ALA A 66 2.92 -6.18 -17.09
CA ALA A 66 2.34 -6.06 -18.42
C ALA A 66 1.69 -7.35 -18.92
N GLU A 67 2.34 -8.51 -18.69
CA GLU A 67 1.89 -9.82 -19.21
C GLU A 67 0.81 -10.48 -18.33
N ASN A 68 0.54 -9.97 -17.13
CA ASN A 68 -0.41 -10.55 -16.18
C ASN A 68 -1.59 -9.63 -15.86
N ASP A 69 -1.97 -8.75 -16.78
CA ASP A 69 -3.16 -7.87 -16.70
C ASP A 69 -3.16 -6.95 -15.46
N PHE A 70 -1.99 -6.49 -15.01
CA PHE A 70 -1.92 -5.47 -13.97
C PHE A 70 -2.14 -4.08 -14.59
N THR A 71 -2.97 -3.30 -13.94
CA THR A 71 -3.10 -1.87 -14.22
C THR A 71 -2.10 -1.09 -13.39
N VAL A 72 -1.24 -0.32 -14.03
CA VAL A 72 -0.30 0.57 -13.33
C VAL A 72 -0.80 2.01 -13.44
N LEU A 73 -1.10 2.64 -12.30
CA LEU A 73 -1.61 4.01 -12.22
C LEU A 73 -0.71 4.90 -11.36
N PRO A 74 -0.76 6.22 -11.58
CA PRO A 74 -0.17 7.18 -10.64
C PRO A 74 -0.76 6.99 -9.24
N VAL A 75 0.09 7.08 -8.21
CA VAL A 75 -0.36 6.88 -6.82
C VAL A 75 -1.47 7.86 -6.42
N THR A 76 -1.45 9.08 -6.95
CA THR A 76 -2.47 10.11 -6.71
C THR A 76 -3.85 9.72 -7.26
N GLU A 77 -3.89 9.04 -8.38
CA GLU A 77 -5.13 8.53 -8.97
C GLU A 77 -5.74 7.44 -8.10
N ILE A 78 -4.92 6.47 -7.68
CA ILE A 78 -5.34 5.39 -6.77
C ILE A 78 -5.95 5.95 -5.48
N ILE A 79 -5.24 6.88 -4.83
CA ILE A 79 -5.71 7.52 -3.59
C ILE A 79 -6.99 8.32 -3.84
N GLY A 80 -7.05 9.04 -4.96
CA GLY A 80 -8.24 9.78 -5.35
C GLY A 80 -9.47 8.89 -5.51
N GLU A 81 -9.32 7.73 -6.15
CA GLU A 81 -10.43 6.75 -6.32
C GLU A 81 -10.84 6.14 -4.96
N LEU A 82 -9.87 5.73 -4.13
CA LEU A 82 -10.16 5.22 -2.79
C LEU A 82 -10.95 6.23 -1.96
N ASN A 83 -10.58 7.52 -2.01
CA ASN A 83 -11.24 8.58 -1.26
C ASN A 83 -12.66 8.88 -1.76
N ARG A 84 -12.93 8.67 -3.05
CA ARG A 84 -14.27 8.85 -3.63
C ARG A 84 -15.16 7.62 -3.44
N GLY A 85 -14.64 6.52 -2.91
CA GLY A 85 -15.34 5.22 -2.87
C GLY A 85 -15.61 4.68 -4.28
N GLY A 86 -14.77 5.04 -5.24
CA GLY A 86 -14.84 4.56 -6.61
C GLY A 86 -14.43 3.09 -6.73
N GLU A 87 -14.76 2.46 -7.85
CA GLU A 87 -14.32 1.11 -8.14
C GLU A 87 -12.90 1.11 -8.69
N LEU A 88 -11.98 0.42 -8.01
CA LEU A 88 -10.63 0.20 -8.49
C LEU A 88 -10.56 -1.03 -9.41
N PRO A 89 -9.75 -0.98 -10.48
CA PRO A 89 -9.42 -2.18 -11.24
C PRO A 89 -8.83 -3.26 -10.36
N ASN A 90 -9.09 -4.53 -10.69
CA ASN A 90 -8.35 -5.63 -10.10
C ASN A 90 -6.85 -5.52 -10.48
N LYS A 91 -5.97 -6.06 -9.64
CA LYS A 91 -4.52 -6.07 -9.89
C LYS A 91 -3.95 -4.67 -10.15
N LEU A 92 -4.24 -3.73 -9.26
CA LEU A 92 -3.81 -2.34 -9.37
C LEU A 92 -2.49 -2.13 -8.65
N VAL A 93 -1.55 -1.47 -9.33
CA VAL A 93 -0.19 -1.20 -8.82
C VAL A 93 0.18 0.26 -9.02
N ALA A 94 0.86 0.85 -8.03
CA ALA A 94 1.66 2.06 -8.20
C ALA A 94 3.13 1.75 -8.02
N ILE A 95 3.98 2.37 -8.84
CA ILE A 95 5.43 2.25 -8.78
C ILE A 95 5.99 3.51 -8.15
N THR A 96 6.79 3.36 -7.08
CA THR A 96 7.45 4.49 -6.42
C THR A 96 8.93 4.24 -6.23
N PHE A 97 9.70 5.33 -6.19
CA PHE A 97 11.13 5.34 -5.88
C PHE A 97 11.38 6.33 -4.76
N ASP A 98 12.36 6.01 -3.90
CA ASP A 98 12.80 6.92 -2.84
C ASP A 98 14.20 7.48 -3.13
N ASP A 99 14.58 8.50 -2.38
CA ASP A 99 15.87 9.19 -2.30
C ASP A 99 16.21 10.13 -3.47
N GLY A 100 15.77 9.84 -4.69
CA GLY A 100 16.12 10.66 -5.86
C GLY A 100 17.47 10.29 -6.49
N TYR A 101 17.85 9.02 -6.49
CA TYR A 101 19.09 8.56 -7.07
C TYR A 101 19.16 8.67 -8.60
N GLU A 102 20.35 8.89 -9.13
CA GLU A 102 20.63 9.09 -10.55
C GLU A 102 20.20 7.88 -11.41
N SER A 103 20.32 6.65 -10.89
CA SER A 103 19.90 5.44 -11.61
C SER A 103 18.39 5.38 -11.89
N ILE A 104 17.59 6.19 -11.21
CA ILE A 104 16.15 6.33 -11.51
C ILE A 104 15.98 7.01 -12.86
N TYR A 105 16.73 8.08 -13.11
CA TYR A 105 16.70 8.80 -14.38
C TYR A 105 17.37 8.02 -15.50
N SER A 106 18.60 7.56 -15.28
CA SER A 106 19.41 6.96 -16.34
C SER A 106 19.01 5.54 -16.72
N THR A 107 18.38 4.79 -15.80
CA THR A 107 18.08 3.37 -16.00
C THR A 107 16.60 3.04 -15.84
N ALA A 108 15.96 3.43 -14.72
CA ALA A 108 14.58 3.07 -14.49
C ALA A 108 13.60 3.80 -15.43
N PHE A 109 13.78 5.08 -15.64
CA PHE A 109 12.90 5.90 -16.45
C PHE A 109 12.77 5.43 -17.90
N PRO A 110 13.85 5.16 -18.65
CA PRO A 110 13.73 4.60 -20.01
C PRO A 110 12.97 3.27 -20.05
N LEU A 111 13.18 2.40 -19.05
CA LEU A 111 12.45 1.15 -18.94
C LEU A 111 10.96 1.37 -18.69
N LEU A 112 10.60 2.27 -17.77
CA LEU A 112 9.21 2.62 -17.49
C LEU A 112 8.51 3.24 -18.69
N GLN A 113 9.21 4.09 -19.45
CA GLN A 113 8.69 4.64 -20.71
C GLN A 113 8.40 3.56 -21.75
N GLU A 114 9.27 2.55 -21.88
CA GLU A 114 9.10 1.42 -22.80
C GLU A 114 7.77 0.67 -22.52
N PHE A 115 7.40 0.52 -21.25
CA PHE A 115 6.15 -0.13 -20.84
C PHE A 115 4.96 0.83 -20.72
N GLY A 116 5.17 2.14 -20.83
CA GLY A 116 4.14 3.16 -20.65
C GLY A 116 3.64 3.26 -19.20
N PHE A 117 4.46 2.90 -18.21
CA PHE A 117 4.08 2.86 -16.81
C PHE A 117 4.39 4.19 -16.10
N PRO A 118 3.39 4.82 -15.47
CA PRO A 118 3.61 5.98 -14.61
C PRO A 118 4.31 5.58 -13.31
N PHE A 119 5.01 6.54 -12.69
CA PHE A 119 5.66 6.34 -11.41
C PHE A 119 5.80 7.64 -10.62
N THR A 120 6.18 7.51 -9.36
CA THR A 120 6.43 8.63 -8.44
C THR A 120 7.84 8.52 -7.90
N VAL A 121 8.53 9.65 -7.74
CA VAL A 121 9.85 9.72 -7.08
C VAL A 121 9.75 10.61 -5.85
N PHE A 122 10.08 10.08 -4.69
CA PHE A 122 10.25 10.86 -3.46
C PHE A 122 11.70 11.28 -3.32
N ILE A 123 11.96 12.59 -3.23
CA ILE A 123 13.32 13.11 -3.25
C ILE A 123 13.72 13.77 -1.94
N SER A 124 14.98 13.53 -1.53
CA SER A 124 15.65 14.32 -0.51
C SER A 124 16.39 15.48 -1.17
N THR A 125 16.01 16.73 -0.86
CA THR A 125 16.46 17.91 -1.62
C THR A 125 17.91 18.29 -1.35
N GLY A 126 18.44 18.02 -0.17
CA GLY A 126 19.79 18.43 0.24
C GLY A 126 20.91 17.81 -0.61
N PRO A 127 20.95 16.47 -0.83
CA PRO A 127 21.92 15.86 -1.74
C PRO A 127 21.84 16.41 -3.17
N ILE A 128 20.64 16.72 -3.66
CA ILE A 128 20.42 17.28 -5.01
C ILE A 128 20.96 18.71 -5.08
N ASP A 129 20.67 19.57 -4.09
CA ASP A 129 21.16 20.94 -4.00
C ASP A 129 22.69 21.00 -3.96
N ARG A 130 23.32 20.03 -3.30
CA ARG A 130 24.76 19.91 -3.24
C ARG A 130 25.39 19.22 -4.45
N GLN A 131 24.58 18.83 -5.43
CA GLN A 131 25.01 18.07 -6.60
C GLN A 131 25.82 16.82 -6.22
N GLN A 132 25.36 16.13 -5.17
CA GLN A 132 26.04 14.95 -4.64
C GLN A 132 26.05 13.83 -5.67
N LYS A 133 27.23 13.27 -5.92
CA LYS A 133 27.39 12.17 -6.88
C LYS A 133 26.44 11.00 -6.56
N GLY A 134 25.76 10.52 -7.58
CA GLY A 134 24.80 9.40 -7.49
C GLY A 134 23.36 9.83 -7.26
N TYR A 135 23.11 11.12 -7.11
CA TYR A 135 21.76 11.70 -7.09
C TYR A 135 21.45 12.41 -8.41
N MET A 136 20.16 12.52 -8.71
CA MET A 136 19.69 13.31 -9.86
C MET A 136 20.01 14.78 -9.68
N THR A 137 20.08 15.52 -10.79
CA THR A 137 20.09 16.99 -10.78
C THR A 137 18.66 17.54 -10.89
N TRP A 138 18.49 18.85 -10.58
CA TRP A 138 17.19 19.50 -10.76
C TRP A 138 16.74 19.50 -12.23
N GLU A 139 17.68 19.60 -13.19
CA GLU A 139 17.39 19.50 -14.62
C GLU A 139 16.85 18.12 -15.00
N GLN A 140 17.42 17.04 -14.44
CA GLN A 140 16.92 15.68 -14.67
C GLN A 140 15.52 15.50 -14.07
N LEU A 141 15.28 16.03 -12.87
CA LEU A 141 13.97 16.03 -12.22
C LEU A 141 12.93 16.85 -13.00
N ALA A 142 13.32 17.98 -13.59
CA ALA A 142 12.45 18.75 -14.46
C ALA A 142 12.04 17.95 -15.71
N LEU A 143 12.98 17.21 -16.33
CA LEU A 143 12.66 16.32 -17.45
C LEU A 143 11.71 15.18 -17.05
N LEU A 144 11.87 14.61 -15.87
CA LEU A 144 10.92 13.61 -15.33
C LEU A 144 9.54 14.21 -15.14
N ARG A 145 9.43 15.38 -14.49
CA ARG A 145 8.17 16.10 -14.30
C ARG A 145 7.48 16.40 -15.65
N ASP A 146 8.23 16.87 -16.63
CA ASP A 146 7.69 17.20 -17.96
C ASP A 146 7.22 15.95 -18.71
N ALA A 147 7.75 14.79 -18.36
CA ALA A 147 7.27 13.49 -18.82
C ALA A 147 6.09 12.93 -17.98
N GLY A 148 5.56 13.70 -17.03
CA GLY A 148 4.40 13.32 -16.21
C GLY A 148 4.73 12.54 -14.94
N VAL A 149 6.01 12.43 -14.56
CA VAL A 149 6.41 11.78 -13.30
C VAL A 149 6.06 12.68 -12.12
N ILE A 150 5.45 12.10 -11.10
CA ILE A 150 5.13 12.81 -9.85
C ILE A 150 6.37 12.88 -8.98
N ILE A 151 6.67 14.07 -8.46
CA ILE A 151 7.77 14.28 -7.53
C ILE A 151 7.19 14.51 -6.14
N GLY A 152 7.50 13.63 -5.20
CA GLY A 152 7.11 13.70 -3.79
C GLY A 152 8.26 14.14 -2.88
N ASN A 153 7.93 14.44 -1.66
CA ASN A 153 8.83 14.94 -0.63
C ASN A 153 9.40 13.79 0.22
N HIS A 154 10.72 13.78 0.45
CA HIS A 154 11.43 12.83 1.31
C HIS A 154 12.34 13.55 2.33
N GLY A 155 11.95 14.78 2.71
CA GLY A 155 12.73 15.67 3.57
C GLY A 155 13.91 16.31 2.85
N THR A 156 14.70 17.07 3.60
CA THR A 156 15.89 17.73 3.07
C THR A 156 17.12 16.81 3.15
N GLU A 157 17.39 16.25 4.33
CA GLU A 157 18.64 15.51 4.62
C GLU A 157 18.40 14.02 4.92
N HIS A 158 17.26 13.47 4.51
CA HIS A 158 16.90 12.07 4.74
C HIS A 158 17.03 11.65 6.22
N LYS A 159 16.60 12.51 7.14
CA LYS A 159 16.65 12.22 8.58
C LYS A 159 15.42 11.44 9.04
N SER A 160 15.62 10.42 9.87
CA SER A 160 14.50 9.71 10.49
C SER A 160 13.58 10.67 11.26
N MET A 161 12.27 10.48 11.13
CA MET A 161 11.28 11.25 11.90
C MET A 161 11.35 10.97 13.41
N LEU A 162 11.99 9.86 13.82
CA LEU A 162 12.20 9.51 15.24
C LEU A 162 13.43 10.18 15.84
N GLU A 163 14.29 10.78 15.03
CA GLU A 163 15.52 11.47 15.45
C GLU A 163 15.39 12.99 15.45
N GLN A 164 14.17 13.48 15.21
CA GLN A 164 13.87 14.92 15.11
C GLN A 164 12.78 15.30 16.11
N SER A 165 12.86 16.51 16.66
CA SER A 165 11.68 17.10 17.30
C SER A 165 10.61 17.38 16.23
N LEU A 166 9.34 17.48 16.63
CA LEU A 166 8.24 17.78 15.69
C LEU A 166 8.43 19.12 14.97
N ASP A 167 9.01 20.11 15.64
CA ASP A 167 9.31 21.41 15.01
C ASP A 167 10.42 21.32 13.97
N GLN A 168 11.45 20.51 14.24
CA GLN A 168 12.51 20.22 13.28
C GLN A 168 11.95 19.47 12.06
N ALA A 169 11.15 18.42 12.28
CA ALA A 169 10.51 17.65 11.24
C ALA A 169 9.57 18.54 10.39
N ARG A 170 8.76 19.40 11.03
CA ARG A 170 7.89 20.37 10.36
C ARG A 170 8.69 21.32 9.47
N ALA A 171 9.79 21.85 9.98
CA ALA A 171 10.66 22.75 9.22
C ALA A 171 11.32 22.00 8.04
N ASP A 172 11.82 20.80 8.25
CA ASP A 172 12.46 19.98 7.22
C ASP A 172 11.50 19.68 6.07
N ILE A 173 10.28 19.19 6.36
CA ILE A 173 9.25 18.90 5.35
C ILE A 173 8.88 20.16 4.56
N ARG A 174 8.67 21.30 5.24
CA ARG A 174 8.32 22.57 4.58
C ARG A 174 9.45 23.10 3.72
N ASN A 175 10.69 23.02 4.18
CA ASN A 175 11.87 23.47 3.44
C ASN A 175 12.04 22.62 2.18
N ALA A 176 11.95 21.30 2.29
CA ALA A 176 12.03 20.41 1.14
C ALA A 176 10.89 20.70 0.13
N GLN A 177 9.64 20.87 0.59
CA GLN A 177 8.53 21.18 -0.31
C GLN A 177 8.70 22.55 -0.98
N SER A 178 9.16 23.55 -0.25
CA SER A 178 9.43 24.87 -0.83
C SER A 178 10.51 24.80 -1.91
N ARG A 179 11.54 24.00 -1.67
CA ARG A 179 12.62 23.77 -2.63
C ARG A 179 12.13 23.04 -3.88
N ILE A 180 11.34 21.97 -3.72
CA ILE A 180 10.67 21.24 -4.82
C ILE A 180 9.80 22.19 -5.64
N THR A 181 8.99 23.01 -4.97
CA THR A 181 8.10 23.96 -5.64
C THR A 181 8.86 25.05 -6.39
N ALA A 182 9.96 25.53 -5.84
CA ALA A 182 10.80 26.54 -6.50
C ALA A 182 11.43 26.03 -7.81
N GLU A 183 11.88 24.78 -7.83
CA GLU A 183 12.58 24.19 -8.99
C GLU A 183 11.60 23.56 -10.01
N LEU A 184 10.54 22.92 -9.53
CA LEU A 184 9.69 22.08 -10.36
C LEU A 184 8.24 22.59 -10.49
N GLY A 185 7.90 23.71 -9.86
CA GLY A 185 6.52 24.16 -9.74
C GLY A 185 5.71 23.34 -8.71
N PRO A 186 4.41 23.60 -8.57
CA PRO A 186 3.55 22.90 -7.62
C PRO A 186 3.56 21.39 -7.83
N GLN A 187 3.78 20.62 -6.76
CA GLN A 187 3.70 19.17 -6.73
C GLN A 187 2.68 18.73 -5.68
N PRO A 188 2.09 17.50 -5.81
CA PRO A 188 1.19 16.95 -4.81
C PRO A 188 1.87 16.83 -3.44
N HIS A 189 1.11 17.01 -2.36
CA HIS A 189 1.60 16.83 -0.99
C HIS A 189 1.67 15.34 -0.63
N LEU A 190 2.71 14.68 -1.13
CA LEU A 190 3.05 13.30 -0.85
C LEU A 190 4.37 13.27 -0.08
N PHE A 191 4.42 12.54 1.03
CA PHE A 191 5.61 12.43 1.88
C PHE A 191 5.97 10.97 2.13
N ALA A 192 7.16 10.53 1.70
CA ALA A 192 7.71 9.26 2.13
C ALA A 192 8.56 9.45 3.40
N TYR A 193 8.32 8.62 4.40
CA TYR A 193 9.11 8.66 5.64
C TYR A 193 10.51 8.12 5.39
N PRO A 194 11.59 8.89 5.66
CA PRO A 194 12.94 8.37 5.62
C PRO A 194 13.08 7.11 6.47
N TYR A 195 13.67 6.06 5.90
CA TYR A 195 13.78 4.71 6.48
C TYR A 195 12.43 4.01 6.76
N GLY A 196 11.30 4.61 6.36
CA GLY A 196 9.95 4.17 6.71
C GLY A 196 9.58 4.39 8.18
N GLU A 197 10.39 5.13 8.96
CA GLU A 197 10.22 5.31 10.41
C GLU A 197 9.28 6.46 10.75
N TYR A 198 8.33 6.20 11.63
CA TYR A 198 7.35 7.18 12.09
C TYR A 198 6.85 6.90 13.51
N SER A 199 6.37 7.94 14.19
CA SER A 199 5.59 7.85 15.42
C SER A 199 4.15 8.33 15.17
N ASN A 200 3.25 8.14 16.12
CA ASN A 200 1.91 8.73 16.04
C ASN A 200 1.95 10.25 15.94
N ALA A 201 2.89 10.89 16.64
CA ALA A 201 3.07 12.34 16.55
C ALA A 201 3.53 12.79 15.16
N SER A 202 4.43 12.04 14.50
CA SER A 202 4.83 12.37 13.13
C SER A 202 3.71 12.09 12.11
N LYS A 203 2.87 11.07 12.31
CA LYS A 203 1.66 10.85 11.49
C LYS A 203 0.67 12.00 11.60
N GLN A 204 0.42 12.49 12.84
CA GLN A 204 -0.41 13.67 13.06
C GLN A 204 0.17 14.91 12.37
N LEU A 205 1.48 15.11 12.46
CA LEU A 205 2.17 16.20 11.76
C LEU A 205 1.96 16.14 10.23
N ILE A 206 2.06 14.94 9.64
CA ILE A 206 1.81 14.72 8.20
C ILE A 206 0.36 15.10 7.84
N ALA A 207 -0.61 14.66 8.64
CA ALA A 207 -2.02 15.02 8.45
C ALA A 207 -2.27 16.54 8.59
N GLU A 208 -1.70 17.19 9.62
CA GLU A 208 -1.80 18.65 9.84
C GLU A 208 -1.22 19.46 8.68
N LEU A 209 -0.16 18.96 8.04
CA LEU A 209 0.45 19.60 6.89
C LEU A 209 -0.28 19.30 5.57
N GLY A 210 -1.33 18.47 5.61
CA GLY A 210 -2.13 18.10 4.43
C GLY A 210 -1.42 17.11 3.49
N TYR A 211 -0.51 16.31 4.02
CA TYR A 211 0.19 15.27 3.25
C TYR A 211 -0.46 13.91 3.36
N ILE A 212 -0.24 13.11 2.33
CA ILE A 212 -0.38 11.66 2.37
C ILE A 212 1.00 11.09 2.67
N GLY A 213 1.08 10.23 3.70
CA GLY A 213 2.33 9.62 4.15
C GLY A 213 2.54 8.21 3.57
N PHE A 214 3.78 7.88 3.25
CA PHE A 214 4.19 6.58 2.70
C PHE A 214 5.26 5.95 3.59
N ALA A 215 4.93 4.80 4.16
CA ALA A 215 5.85 3.99 4.95
C ALA A 215 6.64 2.98 4.08
N GLN A 216 7.47 2.16 4.72
CA GLN A 216 8.12 1.00 4.09
C GLN A 216 7.67 -0.32 4.74
N SER A 217 6.53 -0.33 5.43
CA SER A 217 5.90 -1.55 5.90
C SER A 217 5.17 -2.26 4.75
N SER A 218 5.37 -3.57 4.61
CA SER A 218 4.75 -4.34 3.53
C SER A 218 3.23 -4.45 3.69
N GLY A 219 2.49 -4.30 2.60
CA GLY A 219 1.03 -4.41 2.59
C GLY A 219 0.40 -3.80 1.35
N ALA A 220 -0.84 -4.16 1.09
CA ALA A 220 -1.64 -3.50 0.07
C ALA A 220 -2.51 -2.41 0.71
N THR A 221 -2.86 -1.41 -0.09
CA THR A 221 -3.67 -0.26 0.30
C THR A 221 -5.12 -0.46 -0.11
N GLY A 222 -6.05 -0.15 0.77
CA GLY A 222 -7.50 -0.20 0.55
C GLY A 222 -8.23 0.97 1.23
N PRO A 223 -9.56 0.99 1.20
CA PRO A 223 -10.37 2.11 1.71
C PRO A 223 -10.17 2.44 3.18
N THR A 224 -9.82 1.45 4.00
CA THR A 224 -9.63 1.62 5.45
C THR A 224 -8.16 1.82 5.85
N THR A 225 -7.25 1.86 4.88
CA THR A 225 -5.81 2.02 5.15
C THR A 225 -5.50 3.44 5.62
N ASP A 226 -4.67 3.56 6.66
CA ASP A 226 -4.22 4.84 7.21
C ASP A 226 -3.39 5.60 6.17
N GLN A 227 -3.95 6.69 5.63
CA GLN A 227 -3.30 7.50 4.60
C GLN A 227 -2.16 8.36 5.12
N THR A 228 -1.95 8.40 6.43
CA THR A 228 -0.76 9.05 7.00
C THR A 228 0.47 8.14 7.02
N ALA A 229 0.30 6.84 6.72
CA ALA A 229 1.41 5.85 6.67
C ALA A 229 1.06 4.68 5.73
N LEU A 230 0.77 4.97 4.47
CA LEU A 230 0.44 3.95 3.46
C LEU A 230 1.54 2.90 3.34
N PRO A 231 1.20 1.62 3.37
CA PRO A 231 2.18 0.55 3.23
C PRO A 231 2.73 0.49 1.80
N ARG A 232 3.98 0.09 1.68
CA ARG A 232 4.64 -0.15 0.40
C ARG A 232 5.48 -1.42 0.47
N PHE A 233 5.49 -2.19 -0.61
CA PHE A 233 6.37 -3.36 -0.70
C PHE A 233 7.76 -2.97 -1.21
N PRO A 234 8.82 -3.13 -0.40
CA PRO A 234 10.19 -2.99 -0.88
C PRO A 234 10.54 -4.14 -1.83
N LEU A 235 11.11 -3.79 -2.99
CA LEU A 235 11.46 -4.73 -4.06
C LEU A 235 12.95 -4.58 -4.44
N ALA A 236 13.82 -4.66 -3.45
CA ALA A 236 15.27 -4.58 -3.62
C ALA A 236 15.98 -5.65 -2.75
N GLY A 237 17.27 -5.83 -2.94
CA GLY A 237 18.08 -6.76 -2.17
C GLY A 237 17.54 -8.18 -2.22
N ILE A 238 17.33 -8.78 -1.06
CA ILE A 238 16.75 -10.15 -0.94
C ILE A 238 15.31 -10.24 -1.44
N TYR A 239 14.63 -9.11 -1.62
CA TYR A 239 13.25 -9.02 -2.11
C TYR A 239 13.15 -8.71 -3.62
N ALA A 240 14.27 -8.63 -4.33
CA ALA A 240 14.33 -8.31 -5.76
C ALA A 240 13.91 -9.47 -6.68
N GLY A 241 13.76 -10.69 -6.15
CA GLY A 241 13.39 -11.86 -6.93
C GLY A 241 11.97 -11.78 -7.50
N LEU A 242 11.79 -12.17 -8.78
CA LEU A 242 10.52 -12.06 -9.49
C LEU A 242 9.38 -12.84 -8.82
N GLU A 243 9.64 -14.05 -8.30
CA GLU A 243 8.61 -14.86 -7.62
C GLU A 243 8.03 -14.13 -6.40
N GLY A 244 8.92 -13.56 -5.57
CA GLY A 244 8.52 -12.77 -4.40
C GLY A 244 7.81 -11.47 -4.79
N ALA A 245 8.23 -10.81 -5.86
CA ALA A 245 7.58 -9.61 -6.38
C ALA A 245 6.18 -9.93 -6.93
N ALA A 246 6.03 -11.01 -7.69
CA ALA A 246 4.75 -11.48 -8.23
C ALA A 246 3.72 -11.78 -7.13
N LEU A 247 4.15 -12.45 -6.05
CA LEU A 247 3.31 -12.67 -4.87
C LEU A 247 2.85 -11.34 -4.27
N LYS A 248 3.76 -10.39 -4.05
CA LYS A 248 3.47 -9.09 -3.44
C LYS A 248 2.53 -8.26 -4.31
N TYR A 249 2.74 -8.18 -5.62
CA TYR A 249 1.83 -7.49 -6.55
C TYR A 249 0.41 -8.07 -6.53
N SER A 250 0.28 -9.36 -6.23
CA SER A 250 -1.01 -10.06 -6.18
C SER A 250 -1.71 -9.97 -4.83
N THR A 251 -1.18 -9.25 -3.84
CA THR A 251 -1.79 -9.14 -2.51
C THR A 251 -3.02 -8.24 -2.51
N LEU A 252 -3.83 -8.40 -1.47
CA LEU A 252 -5.04 -7.66 -1.21
C LEU A 252 -4.90 -6.86 0.09
N ALA A 253 -5.55 -5.71 0.16
CA ALA A 253 -5.62 -4.92 1.37
C ALA A 253 -6.39 -5.70 2.45
N PHE A 254 -5.74 -5.90 3.58
CA PHE A 254 -6.39 -6.48 4.74
C PHE A 254 -7.05 -5.36 5.53
N ASP A 255 -8.36 -5.39 5.72
CA ASP A 255 -9.03 -4.50 6.65
C ASP A 255 -8.61 -4.90 8.07
N ALA A 256 -7.44 -4.42 8.48
CA ALA A 256 -6.82 -4.70 9.76
C ALA A 256 -6.33 -3.41 10.40
N GLU A 257 -6.61 -3.25 11.68
CA GLU A 257 -6.33 -2.03 12.41
C GLU A 257 -5.67 -2.35 13.76
N MET A 258 -4.58 -1.68 14.03
CA MET A 258 -3.89 -1.75 15.30
C MET A 258 -4.71 -1.08 16.39
N ARG A 259 -5.03 -1.80 17.47
CA ARG A 259 -5.77 -1.30 18.63
C ARG A 259 -4.87 -1.05 19.84
N ALA A 260 -3.83 -1.84 20.00
CA ALA A 260 -2.83 -1.67 21.07
C ALA A 260 -1.52 -2.41 20.74
N PRO A 261 -0.37 -1.84 21.10
CA PRO A 261 -0.19 -0.48 21.59
C PRO A 261 -0.44 0.57 20.53
N GLU A 262 -0.66 1.81 20.92
CA GLU A 262 -0.92 2.90 19.97
C GLU A 262 0.33 3.26 19.14
N SER A 263 1.51 3.14 19.74
CA SER A 263 2.78 3.51 19.08
C SER A 263 3.44 2.31 18.41
N ALA A 264 3.97 2.53 17.23
CA ALA A 264 4.89 1.63 16.54
C ALA A 264 6.33 1.72 17.11
N GLU A 265 6.65 2.78 17.87
CA GLU A 265 7.93 2.95 18.55
C GLU A 265 7.92 2.17 19.86
N THR A 266 8.94 1.33 20.08
CA THR A 266 9.03 0.47 21.25
C THR A 266 10.47 0.02 21.50
N SER A 267 10.86 -0.10 22.78
CA SER A 267 12.10 -0.77 23.20
C SER A 267 11.89 -2.26 23.55
N LEU A 268 10.66 -2.77 23.45
CA LEU A 268 10.35 -4.17 23.71
C LEU A 268 10.77 -5.03 22.53
N SER A 269 11.52 -6.09 22.76
CA SER A 269 11.94 -7.04 21.71
C SER A 269 10.79 -7.94 21.19
N ALA A 270 9.69 -8.06 21.95
CA ALA A 270 8.52 -8.84 21.60
C ALA A 270 7.23 -8.13 22.06
N PRO A 271 6.88 -6.96 21.49
CA PRO A 271 5.68 -6.27 21.86
C PRO A 271 4.44 -7.13 21.55
N SER A 272 3.51 -7.19 22.49
CA SER A 272 2.19 -7.78 22.24
C SER A 272 1.34 -6.78 21.44
N ALA A 273 0.63 -7.26 20.44
CA ALA A 273 -0.21 -6.41 19.60
C ALA A 273 -1.66 -6.89 19.58
N THR A 274 -2.59 -5.98 19.79
CA THR A 274 -4.03 -6.23 19.58
C THR A 274 -4.47 -5.63 18.26
N ILE A 275 -5.01 -6.46 17.37
CA ILE A 275 -5.42 -6.11 16.02
C ILE A 275 -6.91 -6.41 15.86
N ARG A 276 -7.68 -5.47 15.33
CA ARG A 276 -9.02 -5.70 14.79
C ARG A 276 -8.88 -6.13 13.34
N PHE A 277 -9.58 -7.20 12.97
CA PHE A 277 -9.70 -7.66 11.59
C PHE A 277 -11.15 -7.46 11.13
N GLY A 278 -11.37 -6.65 10.11
CA GLY A 278 -12.67 -6.37 9.55
C GLY A 278 -13.21 -7.51 8.70
N ALA A 279 -14.33 -7.27 8.05
CA ALA A 279 -14.94 -8.25 7.14
C ALA A 279 -14.15 -8.35 5.82
N GLY A 280 -14.13 -9.55 5.23
CA GLY A 280 -13.47 -9.78 3.96
C GLY A 280 -13.72 -11.19 3.42
N ALA A 281 -13.29 -11.48 2.19
CA ALA A 281 -13.42 -12.79 1.57
C ALA A 281 -12.36 -13.79 2.08
N TYR A 282 -12.18 -13.86 3.40
CA TYR A 282 -11.29 -14.81 4.07
C TYR A 282 -12.00 -15.51 5.24
N SER A 283 -11.36 -16.55 5.77
CA SER A 283 -11.80 -17.21 6.99
C SER A 283 -10.90 -16.78 8.14
N ARG A 284 -11.49 -16.34 9.26
CA ARG A 284 -10.79 -16.02 10.51
C ARG A 284 -9.84 -17.14 10.95
N ALA A 285 -10.26 -18.41 10.83
CA ALA A 285 -9.45 -19.57 11.18
C ALA A 285 -8.21 -19.74 10.31
N ARG A 286 -8.12 -19.04 9.18
CA ARG A 286 -6.98 -19.10 8.26
C ARG A 286 -6.09 -17.85 8.34
N ILE A 287 -6.37 -16.92 9.26
CA ILE A 287 -5.46 -15.81 9.55
C ILE A 287 -4.23 -16.39 10.23
N ALA A 288 -3.08 -16.06 9.70
CA ALA A 288 -1.77 -16.39 10.28
C ALA A 288 -0.94 -15.12 10.42
N CYS A 289 -0.30 -14.96 11.57
CA CYS A 289 0.61 -13.84 11.82
C CYS A 289 2.02 -14.36 12.04
N PHE A 290 3.01 -13.60 11.56
CA PHE A 290 4.41 -13.97 11.54
C PHE A 290 5.28 -12.83 12.07
N ASP A 291 6.37 -13.21 12.71
CA ASP A 291 7.42 -12.36 13.19
C ASP A 291 8.74 -12.81 12.53
N GLU A 292 9.20 -12.06 11.52
CA GLU A 292 10.37 -12.44 10.70
C GLU A 292 10.29 -13.87 10.14
N GLY A 293 9.10 -14.28 9.72
CA GLY A 293 8.83 -15.61 9.17
C GLY A 293 8.41 -16.67 10.19
N GLU A 294 8.62 -16.44 11.49
CA GLU A 294 8.21 -17.37 12.53
C GLU A 294 6.74 -17.18 12.93
N PRO A 295 5.95 -18.24 13.05
CA PRO A 295 4.54 -18.13 13.43
C PRO A 295 4.34 -17.51 14.82
N MET A 296 3.38 -16.61 14.93
CA MET A 296 2.97 -15.98 16.18
C MET A 296 1.75 -16.68 16.78
N LYS A 297 1.59 -16.56 18.10
CA LYS A 297 0.35 -16.98 18.77
C LYS A 297 -0.74 -15.93 18.56
N ILE A 298 -1.93 -16.39 18.22
CA ILE A 298 -3.13 -15.55 18.02
C ILE A 298 -4.15 -15.92 19.09
N ALA A 299 -4.48 -15.01 19.96
CA ALA A 299 -5.52 -15.17 20.99
C ALA A 299 -6.69 -14.24 20.65
N TRP A 300 -7.82 -14.81 20.24
CA TRP A 300 -9.00 -14.05 19.90
C TRP A 300 -9.76 -13.61 21.15
N LYS A 301 -10.30 -12.38 21.15
CA LYS A 301 -11.22 -11.90 22.19
C LYS A 301 -12.61 -12.45 21.89
N GLY A 302 -13.20 -13.17 22.87
CA GLY A 302 -14.56 -13.71 22.77
C GLY A 302 -14.70 -15.01 21.97
N THR A 303 -15.92 -15.54 21.93
CA THR A 303 -16.29 -16.77 21.22
C THR A 303 -16.38 -16.57 19.70
N ALA A 304 -16.29 -17.66 18.94
CA ALA A 304 -15.98 -17.70 17.51
C ALA A 304 -16.82 -16.83 16.56
N GLU A 305 -17.98 -16.32 16.95
CA GLU A 305 -18.91 -15.68 16.00
C GLU A 305 -19.09 -14.16 16.17
N GLY A 306 -18.43 -13.49 17.11
CA GLY A 306 -18.70 -12.07 17.40
C GLY A 306 -17.52 -11.17 17.67
N SER A 307 -16.31 -11.66 17.78
CA SER A 307 -15.14 -10.81 18.01
C SER A 307 -14.23 -10.82 16.79
N ASP A 308 -13.96 -9.63 16.29
CA ASP A 308 -13.01 -9.35 15.22
C ASP A 308 -11.63 -8.93 15.74
N GLU A 309 -11.41 -8.94 17.08
CA GLU A 309 -10.15 -8.59 17.71
C GLU A 309 -9.36 -9.81 18.17
N ALA A 310 -8.04 -9.75 17.92
CA ALA A 310 -7.09 -10.72 18.41
C ALA A 310 -5.85 -10.05 19.00
N THR A 311 -5.30 -10.66 20.05
CA THR A 311 -3.97 -10.33 20.56
C THR A 311 -2.97 -11.30 19.97
N ILE A 312 -1.95 -10.78 19.31
CA ILE A 312 -0.83 -11.55 18.77
C ILE A 312 0.39 -11.39 19.66
N THR A 313 1.09 -12.48 19.89
CA THR A 313 2.30 -12.53 20.73
C THR A 313 3.37 -13.41 20.11
N THR A 314 4.63 -13.04 20.35
CA THR A 314 5.80 -13.81 19.94
C THR A 314 6.76 -14.01 21.10
N THR A 315 7.81 -14.76 20.89
CA THR A 315 8.89 -14.93 21.88
C THR A 315 9.91 -13.80 21.78
N GLN A 316 10.55 -13.47 22.90
CA GLN A 316 11.64 -12.51 22.90
C GLN A 316 12.81 -13.01 22.05
N ARG A 317 13.39 -12.10 21.27
CA ARG A 317 14.59 -12.32 20.46
C ARG A 317 15.40 -11.03 20.33
N GLU A 318 16.65 -11.13 19.93
CA GLU A 318 17.43 -9.96 19.57
C GLU A 318 16.83 -9.25 18.36
N ARG A 319 16.74 -7.91 18.42
CA ARG A 319 16.14 -7.07 17.38
C ARG A 319 17.13 -6.07 16.83
N GLY A 320 17.01 -5.80 15.55
CA GLY A 320 17.53 -4.59 14.94
C GLY A 320 16.68 -3.36 15.33
N ARG A 321 16.96 -2.23 14.70
CA ARG A 321 16.19 -0.99 14.89
C ARG A 321 14.76 -1.10 14.32
N ARG A 322 14.56 -1.90 13.27
CA ARG A 322 13.29 -2.03 12.54
C ARG A 322 12.93 -3.49 12.32
N TRP A 323 11.69 -3.86 12.59
CA TRP A 323 11.12 -5.17 12.26
C TRP A 323 9.61 -5.05 12.03
N ASN A 324 8.99 -6.10 11.53
CA ASN A 324 7.56 -6.12 11.25
C ASN A 324 6.91 -7.39 11.79
N TYR A 325 5.70 -7.25 12.30
CA TYR A 325 4.76 -8.35 12.37
C TYR A 325 3.90 -8.34 11.11
N VAL A 326 3.73 -9.49 10.49
CA VAL A 326 2.97 -9.62 9.25
C VAL A 326 1.83 -10.57 9.49
N CYS A 327 0.59 -10.13 9.23
CA CYS A 327 -0.58 -11.00 9.24
C CYS A 327 -1.11 -11.18 7.81
N THR A 328 -1.41 -12.42 7.45
CA THR A 328 -1.96 -12.78 6.15
C THR A 328 -3.18 -13.67 6.29
N ALA A 329 -4.05 -13.67 5.28
CA ALA A 329 -5.12 -14.64 5.13
C ALA A 329 -5.29 -14.98 3.65
N PRO A 330 -5.44 -16.25 3.25
CA PRO A 330 -5.75 -16.57 1.87
C PRO A 330 -7.17 -16.11 1.53
N HIS A 331 -7.32 -15.54 0.35
CA HIS A 331 -8.65 -15.25 -0.19
C HIS A 331 -9.44 -16.56 -0.36
N ARG A 332 -10.76 -16.51 -0.17
CA ARG A 332 -11.61 -17.68 -0.17
C ARG A 332 -11.71 -18.33 -1.56
N ASP A 333 -11.79 -17.51 -2.61
CA ASP A 333 -12.13 -17.94 -3.97
C ASP A 333 -11.04 -17.60 -5.00
N GLN A 334 -9.96 -16.92 -4.62
CA GLN A 334 -8.86 -16.52 -5.50
C GLN A 334 -7.52 -17.01 -4.97
N ASN A 335 -6.55 -17.23 -5.84
CA ASN A 335 -5.16 -17.53 -5.46
C ASN A 335 -4.42 -16.24 -5.10
N ARG A 336 -4.91 -15.52 -4.08
CA ARG A 336 -4.38 -14.26 -3.57
C ARG A 336 -4.43 -14.27 -2.05
N TYR A 337 -3.69 -13.33 -1.44
CA TYR A 337 -3.61 -13.20 0.02
C TYR A 337 -3.91 -11.78 0.44
N PHE A 338 -4.70 -11.63 1.50
CA PHE A 338 -4.75 -10.40 2.28
C PHE A 338 -3.44 -10.24 3.04
N TRP A 339 -2.94 -9.01 3.13
CA TRP A 339 -1.67 -8.72 3.75
C TRP A 339 -1.73 -7.44 4.56
N PHE A 340 -1.36 -7.55 5.83
CA PHE A 340 -1.20 -6.44 6.78
C PHE A 340 0.13 -6.55 7.47
N SER A 341 0.84 -5.43 7.66
CA SER A 341 2.05 -5.40 8.48
C SER A 341 1.95 -4.32 9.54
N GLN A 342 2.35 -4.67 10.75
CA GLN A 342 2.62 -3.73 11.83
C GLN A 342 4.12 -3.54 11.94
N PRO A 343 4.67 -2.37 11.56
CA PRO A 343 6.07 -2.08 11.77
C PRO A 343 6.34 -1.74 13.25
N TRP A 344 7.57 -2.02 13.67
CA TRP A 344 8.10 -1.67 14.98
C TRP A 344 9.44 -0.97 14.83
N PHE A 345 9.67 0.03 15.69
CA PHE A 345 10.87 0.86 15.65
C PHE A 345 11.46 0.98 17.05
N ASP A 346 12.76 0.70 17.20
CA ASP A 346 13.54 0.93 18.42
C ASP A 346 14.54 2.07 18.15
N SER A 347 14.12 3.31 18.42
CA SER A 347 14.93 4.51 18.19
C SER A 347 16.19 4.59 19.06
N SER A 348 16.31 3.74 20.09
CA SER A 348 17.53 3.64 20.90
C SER A 348 18.68 2.93 20.19
N LYS A 349 18.41 2.25 19.08
CA LYS A 349 19.40 1.54 18.26
C LYS A 349 19.86 2.37 17.07
N PRO A 350 21.10 2.15 16.58
CA PRO A 350 21.62 2.87 15.41
C PRO A 350 20.82 2.57 14.15
N LEU A 351 20.85 3.53 13.23
CA LEU A 351 20.28 3.43 11.86
C LEU A 351 21.02 2.40 11.01
#